data_4aedda9c1ba301f2d3a2522077ec2634
#
_entry.id   4aedda9c1ba301f2d3a2522077ec2634
#
_cell.length_a   1.000
_cell.length_b   1.000
_cell.length_c   1.000
_cell.angle_alpha   90.00
_cell.angle_beta   90.00
_cell.angle_gamma   90.00
#
_symmetry.space_group_name_H-M   'P 1'
#
loop_
_entity.id
_entity.type
_entity.pdbx_description
1 polymer ?
#
loop_
_entity_poly.entity_id
_entity_poly.type
_entity_poly.pdbx_seq_one_letter_code
_entity_poly.pdbx_strand_id
1 'polypeptide(L)'
;MEWFHQDVVGQPVSFSDLFSRFMHSQDDFRLLWNRCNAKHFGRPVHPLTKICSMVGTLLQGFLAIQSEPPSPLDPIVMQHWRPPENNFYKVNFDVATFRSTDSAGIGVILRDCAGEVIGALSMPISMPQTVADVEALVCRQAVKFATEIGLTRVVIEGDSAVIVNALTMPNGDQTSYGNIIEDICALASGFQLVEFHHVTRACNSVADALAKKASIVTSL
;
A
#
# COMPACT_ATOMS: atom_id res chain seq x y z
N MET A 1 17.76 -30.92 -4.64
CA MET A 1 17.24 -29.64 -4.11
C MET A 1 17.39 -29.59 -2.58
N GLU A 2 18.59 -29.96 -2.09
CA GLU A 2 18.89 -30.14 -0.65
C GLU A 2 19.94 -29.13 -0.14
N TRP A 3 19.98 -27.91 -0.65
CA TRP A 3 21.11 -26.99 -0.44
C TRP A 3 20.89 -25.92 0.65
N PHE A 4 19.79 -25.97 1.39
CA PHE A 4 19.48 -24.95 2.42
C PHE A 4 19.32 -25.50 3.85
N HIS A 5 19.83 -26.73 4.14
CA HIS A 5 19.61 -27.37 5.44
C HIS A 5 20.81 -27.39 6.39
N GLN A 6 21.88 -26.66 6.12
CA GLN A 6 22.99 -26.62 7.07
C GLN A 6 23.33 -25.16 7.42
N ASP A 7 23.25 -24.90 8.72
CA ASP A 7 23.81 -23.73 9.45
C ASP A 7 23.03 -22.41 9.42
N VAL A 8 21.73 -22.41 9.69
CA VAL A 8 21.07 -21.29 10.33
C VAL A 8 20.50 -21.74 11.67
N VAL A 9 21.17 -21.24 12.70
CA VAL A 9 20.99 -21.55 14.13
C VAL A 9 19.52 -21.73 14.54
N GLY A 10 19.15 -22.95 14.90
CA GLY A 10 18.33 -23.24 16.08
C GLY A 10 16.83 -23.29 15.95
N GLN A 11 16.18 -23.03 14.80
CA GLN A 11 14.76 -23.33 14.60
C GLN A 11 14.47 -23.65 13.13
N PRO A 12 13.65 -24.68 12.81
CA PRO A 12 13.26 -24.96 11.44
C PRO A 12 12.33 -23.87 10.94
N VAL A 13 12.93 -22.88 10.27
CA VAL A 13 12.16 -21.87 9.53
C VAL A 13 11.67 -22.56 8.26
N SER A 14 10.35 -22.62 8.04
CA SER A 14 9.82 -23.21 6.82
C SER A 14 10.31 -22.42 5.60
N PHE A 15 10.47 -23.09 4.45
CA PHE A 15 10.81 -22.40 3.19
C PHE A 15 9.83 -21.27 2.88
N SER A 16 8.57 -21.43 3.26
CA SER A 16 7.52 -20.41 3.16
C SER A 16 7.83 -19.17 3.98
N ASP A 17 8.33 -19.32 5.21
CA ASP A 17 8.69 -18.19 6.09
C ASP A 17 9.94 -17.47 5.59
N LEU A 18 10.94 -18.22 5.12
CA LEU A 18 12.12 -17.66 4.45
C LEU A 18 11.72 -16.92 3.18
N PHE A 19 10.88 -17.51 2.35
CA PHE A 19 10.40 -16.89 1.11
C PHE A 19 9.55 -15.64 1.37
N SER A 20 8.66 -15.68 2.38
CA SER A 20 7.87 -14.51 2.78
C SER A 20 8.75 -13.37 3.29
N ARG A 21 9.77 -13.67 4.08
CA ARG A 21 10.75 -12.67 4.55
C ARG A 21 11.59 -12.11 3.40
N PHE A 22 12.01 -12.95 2.46
CA PHE A 22 12.71 -12.54 1.23
C PHE A 22 11.85 -11.65 0.31
N MET A 23 10.56 -11.95 0.20
CA MET A 23 9.64 -11.15 -0.65
C MET A 23 9.35 -9.76 -0.10
N HIS A 24 9.62 -9.50 1.20
CA HIS A 24 9.47 -8.18 1.80
C HIS A 24 10.72 -7.30 1.67
N SER A 25 11.86 -7.85 1.24
CA SER A 25 13.08 -7.10 0.97
C SER A 25 13.29 -7.01 -0.55
N GLN A 26 12.94 -5.85 -1.11
CA GLN A 26 13.05 -5.62 -2.57
C GLN A 26 14.49 -5.77 -3.10
N ASP A 27 15.50 -5.53 -2.27
CA ASP A 27 16.90 -5.56 -2.68
C ASP A 27 17.45 -6.98 -2.85
N ASP A 28 17.02 -7.94 -2.04
CA ASP A 28 17.53 -9.32 -2.08
C ASP A 28 16.97 -10.10 -3.28
N PHE A 29 15.69 -9.89 -3.62
CA PHE A 29 15.11 -10.47 -4.83
C PHE A 29 15.80 -9.92 -6.09
N ARG A 30 16.15 -8.65 -6.08
CA ARG A 30 16.86 -7.99 -7.19
C ARG A 30 18.25 -8.59 -7.42
N LEU A 31 18.97 -8.95 -6.36
CA LEU A 31 20.28 -9.61 -6.45
C LEU A 31 20.20 -11.01 -7.06
N LEU A 32 19.24 -11.82 -6.62
CA LEU A 32 19.00 -13.16 -7.18
C LEU A 32 18.49 -13.08 -8.63
N TRP A 33 17.56 -12.19 -8.92
CA TRP A 33 17.05 -11.95 -10.26
C TRP A 33 18.16 -11.51 -11.21
N ASN A 34 18.99 -10.53 -10.81
CA ASN A 34 20.11 -10.04 -11.62
C ASN A 34 21.13 -11.14 -11.91
N ARG A 35 21.37 -12.03 -10.93
CA ARG A 35 22.26 -13.18 -11.13
C ARG A 35 21.67 -14.20 -12.11
N CYS A 36 20.40 -14.56 -11.98
CA CYS A 36 19.73 -15.48 -12.90
C CYS A 36 19.73 -14.92 -14.32
N ASN A 37 19.41 -13.64 -14.48
CA ASN A 37 19.48 -12.94 -15.76
C ASN A 37 20.91 -12.90 -16.33
N ALA A 38 21.90 -12.55 -15.52
CA ALA A 38 23.29 -12.52 -15.98
C ALA A 38 23.74 -13.89 -16.47
N LYS A 39 23.39 -14.97 -15.75
CA LYS A 39 23.68 -16.34 -16.16
C LYS A 39 22.95 -16.73 -17.45
N HIS A 40 21.68 -16.38 -17.57
CA HIS A 40 20.87 -16.65 -18.77
C HIS A 40 21.44 -15.97 -20.03
N PHE A 41 21.94 -14.73 -19.89
CA PHE A 41 22.51 -13.98 -20.99
C PHE A 41 24.04 -14.09 -21.12
N GLY A 42 24.66 -15.11 -20.48
CA GLY A 42 26.10 -15.35 -20.60
C GLY A 42 27.00 -14.25 -20.03
N ARG A 43 26.49 -13.40 -19.13
CA ARG A 43 27.24 -12.33 -18.47
C ARG A 43 28.00 -12.83 -17.25
N PRO A 44 29.12 -12.18 -16.85
CA PRO A 44 29.83 -12.54 -15.63
C PRO A 44 28.92 -12.48 -14.41
N VAL A 45 28.90 -13.53 -13.60
CA VAL A 45 28.08 -13.63 -12.39
C VAL A 45 28.96 -13.67 -11.14
N HIS A 46 28.54 -13.03 -10.06
CA HIS A 46 29.22 -13.16 -8.79
C HIS A 46 29.12 -14.61 -8.23
N PRO A 47 30.18 -15.12 -7.61
CA PRO A 47 30.13 -16.43 -6.94
C PRO A 47 29.00 -16.48 -5.92
N LEU A 48 28.38 -17.65 -5.78
CA LEU A 48 27.33 -17.87 -4.77
C LEU A 48 27.78 -17.56 -3.34
N THR A 49 29.05 -17.87 -3.04
CA THR A 49 29.68 -17.54 -1.75
C THR A 49 29.64 -16.05 -1.43
N LYS A 50 29.80 -15.16 -2.42
CA LYS A 50 29.72 -13.72 -2.21
C LYS A 50 28.28 -13.27 -1.92
N ILE A 51 27.30 -13.86 -2.58
CA ILE A 51 25.88 -13.58 -2.32
C ILE A 51 25.49 -14.09 -0.93
N CYS A 52 25.89 -15.30 -0.55
CA CYS A 52 25.65 -15.83 0.78
C CYS A 52 26.32 -14.99 1.88
N SER A 53 27.52 -14.46 1.65
CA SER A 53 28.20 -13.56 2.57
C SER A 53 27.46 -12.22 2.72
N MET A 54 26.97 -11.65 1.63
CA MET A 54 26.17 -10.40 1.69
C MET A 54 24.84 -10.60 2.44
N VAL A 55 24.12 -11.69 2.14
CA VAL A 55 22.90 -12.06 2.85
C VAL A 55 23.16 -12.32 4.32
N GLY A 56 24.26 -13.00 4.66
CA GLY A 56 24.68 -13.24 6.04
C GLY A 56 24.95 -11.93 6.78
N THR A 57 25.62 -10.97 6.17
CA THR A 57 25.89 -9.64 6.78
C THR A 57 24.60 -8.84 6.99
N LEU A 58 23.68 -8.86 6.02
CA LEU A 58 22.39 -8.20 6.15
C LEU A 58 21.54 -8.85 7.25
N LEU A 59 21.53 -10.19 7.32
CA LEU A 59 20.82 -10.92 8.37
C LEU A 59 21.39 -10.64 9.76
N GLN A 60 22.72 -10.60 9.88
CA GLN A 60 23.38 -10.22 11.14
C GLN A 60 23.04 -8.79 11.55
N GLY A 61 23.03 -7.83 10.61
CA GLY A 61 22.59 -6.46 10.88
C GLY A 61 21.15 -6.38 11.35
N PHE A 62 20.27 -7.14 10.71
CA PHE A 62 18.86 -7.22 11.10
C PHE A 62 18.68 -7.85 12.49
N LEU A 63 19.38 -8.95 12.78
CA LEU A 63 19.34 -9.60 14.10
C LEU A 63 19.96 -8.74 15.19
N ALA A 64 20.99 -7.95 14.89
CA ALA A 64 21.59 -7.02 15.84
C ALA A 64 20.62 -5.91 16.23
N ILE A 65 19.81 -5.40 15.30
CA ILE A 65 18.75 -4.42 15.59
C ILE A 65 17.62 -5.04 16.43
N GLN A 66 17.31 -6.33 16.22
CA GLN A 66 16.29 -7.03 17.01
C GLN A 66 16.78 -7.45 18.42
N SER A 67 18.09 -7.57 18.63
CA SER A 67 18.67 -7.95 19.93
C SER A 67 18.85 -6.78 20.89
N GLU A 68 18.65 -5.53 20.47
CA GLU A 68 18.47 -4.45 21.42
C GLU A 68 17.16 -4.67 22.18
N PRO A 69 17.20 -4.67 23.55
CA PRO A 69 15.96 -4.76 24.31
C PRO A 69 15.05 -3.62 23.81
N PRO A 70 13.78 -3.89 23.47
CA PRO A 70 12.90 -2.84 23.03
C PRO A 70 12.96 -1.73 24.07
N SER A 71 13.39 -0.53 23.65
CA SER A 71 13.13 0.69 24.41
C SER A 71 11.68 0.59 24.88
N PRO A 72 11.32 0.97 26.13
CA PRO A 72 9.94 0.87 26.58
C PRO A 72 9.09 1.51 25.50
N LEU A 73 8.50 0.65 24.65
CA LEU A 73 7.59 1.10 23.61
C LEU A 73 6.45 1.73 24.37
N ASP A 74 6.23 3.01 24.13
CA ASP A 74 4.92 3.58 24.41
C ASP A 74 3.89 2.54 23.97
N PRO A 75 2.89 2.24 24.81
CA PRO A 75 1.94 1.19 24.51
C PRO A 75 1.49 1.38 23.07
N ILE A 76 1.65 0.33 22.23
CA ILE A 76 1.18 0.36 20.84
C ILE A 76 -0.31 0.64 20.95
N VAL A 77 -0.67 1.90 20.88
CA VAL A 77 -2.06 2.31 20.78
C VAL A 77 -2.50 1.81 19.42
N MET A 78 -3.14 0.63 19.42
CA MET A 78 -3.75 0.10 18.21
C MET A 78 -4.69 1.19 17.69
N GLN A 79 -4.25 1.87 16.64
CA GLN A 79 -5.08 2.89 16.02
C GLN A 79 -6.29 2.18 15.41
N HIS A 80 -7.44 2.45 15.98
CA HIS A 80 -8.71 2.04 15.43
C HIS A 80 -9.32 3.20 14.66
N TRP A 81 -10.05 2.87 13.60
CA TRP A 81 -10.84 3.86 12.90
C TRP A 81 -11.80 4.56 13.87
N ARG A 82 -11.94 5.86 13.73
CA ARG A 82 -12.87 6.68 14.53
C ARG A 82 -13.79 7.45 13.60
N PRO A 83 -15.07 7.63 13.95
CA PRO A 83 -15.96 8.49 13.17
C PRO A 83 -15.43 9.94 13.13
N PRO A 84 -15.81 10.71 12.11
CA PRO A 84 -15.47 12.13 12.02
C PRO A 84 -16.23 12.94 13.07
N GLU A 85 -15.81 14.21 13.20
CA GLU A 85 -16.55 15.20 13.99
C GLU A 85 -17.96 15.45 13.43
N ASN A 86 -18.84 16.04 14.27
CA ASN A 86 -20.18 16.40 13.84
C ASN A 86 -20.15 17.31 12.60
N ASN A 87 -21.08 17.05 11.67
CA ASN A 87 -21.21 17.72 10.38
C ASN A 87 -20.08 17.42 9.36
N PHE A 88 -19.21 16.45 9.65
CA PHE A 88 -18.29 15.88 8.68
C PHE A 88 -18.70 14.48 8.28
N TYR A 89 -18.30 14.10 7.07
CA TYR A 89 -18.35 12.74 6.56
C TYR A 89 -16.93 12.24 6.34
N LYS A 90 -16.72 10.98 6.61
CA LYS A 90 -15.42 10.36 6.41
C LYS A 90 -15.46 9.43 5.20
N VAL A 91 -14.50 9.61 4.31
CA VAL A 91 -14.34 8.86 3.07
C VAL A 91 -13.02 8.10 3.17
N ASN A 92 -13.10 6.78 3.33
CA ASN A 92 -11.92 5.94 3.27
C ASN A 92 -11.81 5.33 1.87
N PHE A 93 -10.60 5.32 1.29
CA PHE A 93 -10.33 4.71 0.00
C PHE A 93 -9.11 3.78 0.06
N ASP A 94 -9.12 2.74 -0.78
CA ASP A 94 -8.03 1.79 -0.92
C ASP A 94 -8.04 1.15 -2.30
N VAL A 95 -6.92 0.52 -2.67
CA VAL A 95 -6.73 -0.21 -3.92
C VAL A 95 -6.24 -1.63 -3.66
N ALA A 96 -6.75 -2.59 -4.42
CA ALA A 96 -6.21 -3.94 -4.50
C ALA A 96 -5.74 -4.24 -5.93
N THR A 97 -4.55 -4.80 -6.09
CA THR A 97 -4.01 -5.16 -7.40
C THR A 97 -4.16 -6.65 -7.67
N PHE A 98 -4.61 -7.02 -8.87
CA PHE A 98 -4.85 -8.41 -9.29
C PHE A 98 -3.92 -8.75 -10.46
N ARG A 99 -2.75 -9.32 -10.15
CA ARG A 99 -1.71 -9.63 -11.14
C ARG A 99 -2.16 -10.65 -12.19
N SER A 100 -3.05 -11.57 -11.82
CA SER A 100 -3.55 -12.61 -12.73
C SER A 100 -4.43 -12.07 -13.87
N THR A 101 -5.06 -10.92 -13.67
CA THR A 101 -5.99 -10.29 -14.60
C THR A 101 -5.51 -8.93 -15.10
N ASP A 102 -4.28 -8.51 -14.73
CA ASP A 102 -3.72 -7.19 -15.04
C ASP A 102 -4.73 -6.05 -14.75
N SER A 103 -5.32 -6.12 -13.57
CA SER A 103 -6.36 -5.21 -13.14
C SER A 103 -6.17 -4.78 -11.69
N ALA A 104 -6.90 -3.75 -11.29
CA ALA A 104 -6.98 -3.30 -9.91
C ALA A 104 -8.44 -3.14 -9.48
N GLY A 105 -8.68 -3.21 -8.18
CA GLY A 105 -9.97 -2.96 -7.58
C GLY A 105 -9.96 -1.70 -6.75
N ILE A 106 -10.96 -0.87 -6.92
CA ILE A 106 -11.23 0.32 -6.12
C ILE A 106 -12.17 -0.05 -4.98
N GLY A 107 -11.83 0.36 -3.77
CA GLY A 107 -12.70 0.30 -2.60
C GLY A 107 -12.86 1.68 -1.98
N VAL A 108 -14.10 2.13 -1.83
CA VAL A 108 -14.43 3.40 -1.14
C VAL A 108 -15.58 3.15 -0.18
N ILE A 109 -15.49 3.70 1.02
CA ILE A 109 -16.59 3.71 1.99
C ILE A 109 -16.77 5.10 2.59
N LEU A 110 -18.01 5.54 2.66
CA LEU A 110 -18.42 6.82 3.22
C LEU A 110 -19.24 6.57 4.48
N ARG A 111 -18.86 7.27 5.55
CA ARG A 111 -19.52 7.16 6.86
C ARG A 111 -19.76 8.52 7.47
N ASP A 112 -20.84 8.62 8.21
CA ASP A 112 -21.22 9.84 8.95
C ASP A 112 -20.52 9.93 10.33
N CYS A 113 -20.87 10.95 11.10
CA CYS A 113 -20.34 11.18 12.44
C CYS A 113 -20.80 10.15 13.50
N ALA A 114 -21.83 9.35 13.22
CA ALA A 114 -22.23 8.21 14.03
C ALA A 114 -21.47 6.91 13.63
N GLY A 115 -20.71 6.95 12.53
CA GLY A 115 -20.04 5.79 11.95
C GLY A 115 -20.91 4.97 11.03
N GLU A 116 -22.13 5.43 10.75
CA GLU A 116 -23.06 4.74 9.87
C GLU A 116 -22.64 4.89 8.40
N VAL A 117 -22.78 3.80 7.65
CA VAL A 117 -22.41 3.78 6.23
C VAL A 117 -23.47 4.48 5.41
N ILE A 118 -23.09 5.55 4.72
CA ILE A 118 -23.97 6.31 3.81
C ILE A 118 -23.72 5.95 2.34
N GLY A 119 -22.58 5.36 2.01
CA GLY A 119 -22.26 4.91 0.67
C GLY A 119 -21.05 4.01 0.64
N ALA A 120 -20.99 3.13 -0.34
CA ALA A 120 -19.85 2.26 -0.59
C ALA A 120 -19.69 2.01 -2.10
N LEU A 121 -18.44 1.92 -2.55
CA LEU A 121 -18.09 1.63 -3.93
C LEU A 121 -17.07 0.49 -3.96
N SER A 122 -17.31 -0.47 -4.83
CA SER A 122 -16.36 -1.53 -5.17
C SER A 122 -16.42 -1.74 -6.68
N MET A 123 -15.34 -1.41 -7.40
CA MET A 123 -15.31 -1.52 -8.85
C MET A 123 -13.93 -1.91 -9.38
N PRO A 124 -13.87 -2.76 -10.43
CA PRO A 124 -12.60 -3.07 -11.10
C PRO A 124 -12.20 -1.94 -12.05
N ILE A 125 -10.88 -1.78 -12.22
CA ILE A 125 -10.27 -0.93 -13.24
C ILE A 125 -9.12 -1.68 -13.91
N SER A 126 -8.76 -1.28 -15.13
CA SER A 126 -7.53 -1.74 -15.77
C SER A 126 -6.31 -1.27 -14.97
N MET A 127 -5.25 -2.09 -14.91
CA MET A 127 -4.05 -1.73 -14.18
C MET A 127 -3.34 -0.56 -14.83
N PRO A 128 -3.13 0.58 -14.14
CA PRO A 128 -2.28 1.67 -14.61
C PRO A 128 -0.78 1.30 -14.60
N GLN A 129 0.06 2.22 -15.12
CA GLN A 129 1.49 1.94 -15.30
C GLN A 129 2.26 1.80 -13.97
N THR A 130 1.88 2.58 -12.95
CA THR A 130 2.54 2.54 -11.64
C THR A 130 1.54 2.38 -10.50
N VAL A 131 2.03 1.93 -9.35
CA VAL A 131 1.22 1.82 -8.13
C VAL A 131 0.74 3.20 -7.67
N ALA A 132 1.59 4.23 -7.78
CA ALA A 132 1.22 5.59 -7.41
C ALA A 132 0.10 6.16 -8.30
N ASP A 133 0.10 5.83 -9.60
CA ASP A 133 -0.98 6.23 -10.51
C ASP A 133 -2.30 5.60 -10.10
N VAL A 134 -2.28 4.30 -9.72
CA VAL A 134 -3.48 3.60 -9.22
C VAL A 134 -4.02 4.26 -7.96
N GLU A 135 -3.15 4.52 -6.98
CA GLU A 135 -3.53 5.14 -5.70
C GLU A 135 -4.13 6.54 -5.91
N ALA A 136 -3.53 7.35 -6.82
CA ALA A 136 -4.07 8.65 -7.18
C ALA A 136 -5.45 8.54 -7.87
N LEU A 137 -5.61 7.58 -8.79
CA LEU A 137 -6.91 7.34 -9.45
C LEU A 137 -8.00 6.93 -8.46
N VAL A 138 -7.67 6.09 -7.48
CA VAL A 138 -8.62 5.66 -6.45
C VAL A 138 -9.00 6.83 -5.55
N CYS A 139 -8.04 7.68 -5.15
CA CYS A 139 -8.33 8.91 -4.43
C CYS A 139 -9.25 9.83 -5.23
N ARG A 140 -8.97 10.05 -6.54
CA ARG A 140 -9.86 10.83 -7.42
C ARG A 140 -11.27 10.25 -7.47
N GLN A 141 -11.40 8.93 -7.56
CA GLN A 141 -12.70 8.27 -7.57
C GLN A 141 -13.45 8.45 -6.24
N ALA A 142 -12.74 8.43 -5.10
CA ALA A 142 -13.31 8.67 -3.79
C ALA A 142 -13.86 10.11 -3.65
N VAL A 143 -13.08 11.11 -4.10
CA VAL A 143 -13.51 12.52 -4.13
C VAL A 143 -14.74 12.69 -5.02
N LYS A 144 -14.69 12.12 -6.22
CA LYS A 144 -15.82 12.15 -7.17
C LYS A 144 -17.08 11.53 -6.57
N PHE A 145 -16.98 10.36 -5.96
CA PHE A 145 -18.10 9.67 -5.35
C PHE A 145 -18.72 10.47 -4.19
N ALA A 146 -17.89 11.12 -3.34
CA ALA A 146 -18.37 12.01 -2.30
C ALA A 146 -19.11 13.23 -2.86
N THR A 147 -18.64 13.80 -3.98
CA THR A 147 -19.31 14.89 -4.68
C THR A 147 -20.66 14.45 -5.27
N GLU A 148 -20.72 13.28 -5.90
CA GLU A 148 -21.94 12.72 -6.51
C GLU A 148 -23.04 12.46 -5.48
N ILE A 149 -22.66 12.06 -4.25
CA ILE A 149 -23.60 11.92 -3.12
C ILE A 149 -24.05 13.26 -2.56
N GLY A 150 -23.38 14.36 -2.91
CA GLY A 150 -23.74 15.72 -2.48
C GLY A 150 -23.17 16.09 -1.12
N LEU A 151 -22.07 15.45 -0.68
CA LEU A 151 -21.39 15.82 0.56
C LEU A 151 -20.71 17.17 0.40
N THR A 152 -20.67 17.95 1.49
CA THR A 152 -20.09 19.29 1.48
C THR A 152 -18.89 19.47 2.42
N ARG A 153 -18.78 18.62 3.45
CA ARG A 153 -17.69 18.67 4.44
C ARG A 153 -17.15 17.25 4.65
N VAL A 154 -15.96 16.99 4.17
CA VAL A 154 -15.40 15.64 4.11
C VAL A 154 -13.99 15.55 4.65
N VAL A 155 -13.68 14.43 5.30
CA VAL A 155 -12.33 13.98 5.63
C VAL A 155 -12.05 12.77 4.77
N ILE A 156 -11.07 12.87 3.89
CA ILE A 156 -10.68 11.81 2.95
C ILE A 156 -9.43 11.12 3.47
N GLU A 157 -9.54 9.82 3.72
CA GLU A 157 -8.49 9.00 4.34
C GLU A 157 -8.03 7.87 3.43
N GLY A 158 -6.71 7.71 3.30
CA GLY A 158 -6.08 6.59 2.60
C GLY A 158 -4.77 6.18 3.25
N ASP A 159 -4.27 4.98 2.94
CA ASP A 159 -3.01 4.47 3.50
C ASP A 159 -1.78 4.77 2.61
N SER A 160 -1.96 5.51 1.51
CA SER A 160 -0.87 5.99 0.66
C SER A 160 -0.36 7.35 1.15
N ALA A 161 0.75 7.34 1.90
CA ALA A 161 1.41 8.57 2.33
C ALA A 161 1.88 9.42 1.12
N VAL A 162 2.23 8.78 0.00
CA VAL A 162 2.70 9.48 -1.22
C VAL A 162 1.60 10.39 -1.76
N ILE A 163 0.40 9.87 -1.92
CA ILE A 163 -0.74 10.62 -2.49
C ILE A 163 -1.23 11.67 -1.50
N VAL A 164 -1.37 11.33 -0.22
CA VAL A 164 -1.80 12.29 0.80
C VAL A 164 -0.82 13.46 0.91
N ASN A 165 0.50 13.19 0.90
CA ASN A 165 1.51 14.25 0.92
C ASN A 165 1.46 15.13 -0.34
N ALA A 166 1.25 14.54 -1.53
CA ALA A 166 1.12 15.30 -2.76
C ALA A 166 -0.09 16.24 -2.76
N LEU A 167 -1.19 15.87 -2.08
CA LEU A 167 -2.40 16.69 -1.95
C LEU A 167 -2.27 17.79 -0.88
N THR A 168 -1.51 17.53 0.19
CA THR A 168 -1.36 18.45 1.32
C THR A 168 -0.17 19.40 1.17
N MET A 169 0.87 18.96 0.45
CA MET A 169 2.10 19.71 0.17
C MET A 169 2.40 19.64 -1.32
N PRO A 170 1.73 20.40 -2.18
CA PRO A 170 1.98 20.35 -3.61
C PRO A 170 3.41 20.81 -3.90
N ASN A 171 4.29 19.85 -4.09
CA ASN A 171 5.60 20.07 -4.64
C ASN A 171 5.47 20.05 -6.16
N GLY A 172 5.98 21.07 -6.86
CA GLY A 172 5.89 21.18 -8.32
C GLY A 172 6.70 20.13 -9.12
N ASP A 173 6.93 18.96 -8.55
CA ASP A 173 7.65 17.88 -9.19
C ASP A 173 6.79 17.21 -10.28
N GLN A 174 7.38 17.01 -11.45
CA GLN A 174 6.76 16.29 -12.56
C GLN A 174 6.70 14.80 -12.23
N THR A 175 5.60 14.39 -11.58
CA THR A 175 5.30 12.99 -11.31
C THR A 175 4.32 12.45 -12.35
N SER A 176 4.30 11.11 -12.56
CA SER A 176 3.35 10.47 -13.49
C SER A 176 1.89 10.72 -13.10
N TYR A 177 1.63 10.87 -11.80
CA TYR A 177 0.29 11.13 -11.24
C TYR A 177 -0.02 12.63 -11.03
N GLY A 178 0.85 13.55 -11.44
CA GLY A 178 0.67 15.00 -11.23
C GLY A 178 -0.66 15.53 -11.76
N ASN A 179 -1.02 15.19 -13.00
CA ASN A 179 -2.30 15.58 -13.58
C ASN A 179 -3.50 15.03 -12.79
N ILE A 180 -3.35 13.84 -12.19
CA ILE A 180 -4.44 13.24 -11.38
C ILE A 180 -4.58 14.01 -10.05
N ILE A 181 -3.47 14.46 -9.46
CA ILE A 181 -3.50 15.33 -8.28
C ILE A 181 -4.19 16.66 -8.59
N GLU A 182 -3.89 17.27 -9.74
CA GLU A 182 -4.59 18.49 -10.18
C GLU A 182 -6.11 18.27 -10.34
N ASP A 183 -6.50 17.16 -10.96
CA ASP A 183 -7.92 16.77 -11.06
C ASP A 183 -8.57 16.60 -9.68
N ILE A 184 -7.87 15.97 -8.73
CA ILE A 184 -8.36 15.80 -7.35
C ILE A 184 -8.55 17.17 -6.69
N CYS A 185 -7.58 18.07 -6.79
CA CYS A 185 -7.65 19.41 -6.23
C CYS A 185 -8.82 20.21 -6.85
N ALA A 186 -9.01 20.10 -8.17
CA ALA A 186 -10.13 20.75 -8.87
C ALA A 186 -11.49 20.23 -8.38
N LEU A 187 -11.66 18.90 -8.25
CA LEU A 187 -12.88 18.31 -7.69
C LEU A 187 -13.08 18.71 -6.22
N ALA A 188 -12.01 18.69 -5.44
CA ALA A 188 -12.03 19.01 -4.02
C ALA A 188 -12.42 20.48 -3.74
N SER A 189 -12.15 21.39 -4.68
CA SER A 189 -12.57 22.79 -4.57
C SER A 189 -14.09 22.99 -4.52
N GLY A 190 -14.87 21.98 -4.91
CA GLY A 190 -16.34 21.99 -4.81
C GLY A 190 -16.88 21.74 -3.40
N PHE A 191 -16.07 21.22 -2.46
CA PHE A 191 -16.50 21.06 -1.07
C PHE A 191 -16.41 22.39 -0.29
N GLN A 192 -17.26 22.55 0.71
CA GLN A 192 -17.15 23.66 1.66
C GLN A 192 -15.89 23.49 2.55
N LEU A 193 -15.57 22.23 2.88
CA LEU A 193 -14.38 21.88 3.64
C LEU A 193 -13.96 20.46 3.27
N VAL A 194 -12.67 20.29 2.95
CA VAL A 194 -12.07 19.00 2.66
C VAL A 194 -10.72 18.90 3.36
N GLU A 195 -10.47 17.75 3.97
CA GLU A 195 -9.20 17.41 4.59
C GLU A 195 -8.71 16.07 4.02
N PHE A 196 -7.40 15.95 3.78
CA PHE A 196 -6.79 14.70 3.34
C PHE A 196 -5.86 14.19 4.44
N HIS A 197 -6.11 12.96 4.90
CA HIS A 197 -5.35 12.37 5.99
C HIS A 197 -4.77 11.00 5.60
N HIS A 198 -3.51 10.79 5.97
CA HIS A 198 -2.91 9.47 5.92
C HIS A 198 -3.34 8.67 7.16
N VAL A 199 -3.76 7.42 6.93
CA VAL A 199 -4.14 6.50 8.00
C VAL A 199 -3.42 5.17 7.86
N THR A 200 -3.28 4.46 8.97
CA THR A 200 -2.72 3.10 8.94
C THR A 200 -3.71 2.12 8.31
N ARG A 201 -3.21 1.01 7.75
CA ARG A 201 -4.03 -0.06 7.18
C ARG A 201 -5.10 -0.58 8.14
N ALA A 202 -4.80 -0.61 9.45
CA ALA A 202 -5.77 -1.04 10.47
C ALA A 202 -7.03 -0.15 10.48
N CYS A 203 -6.87 1.15 10.22
CA CYS A 203 -7.97 2.11 10.12
C CYS A 203 -8.66 2.11 8.74
N ASN A 204 -8.02 1.49 7.70
CA ASN A 204 -8.51 1.46 6.33
C ASN A 204 -9.09 0.11 5.89
N SER A 205 -9.21 -0.86 6.80
CA SER A 205 -9.52 -2.27 6.52
C SER A 205 -10.82 -2.50 5.74
N VAL A 206 -11.82 -1.65 5.90
CA VAL A 206 -13.10 -1.79 5.17
C VAL A 206 -12.95 -1.37 3.71
N ALA A 207 -12.21 -0.29 3.43
CA ALA A 207 -11.90 0.13 2.07
C ALA A 207 -11.03 -0.94 1.35
N ASP A 208 -10.03 -1.51 2.04
CA ASP A 208 -9.22 -2.64 1.55
C ASP A 208 -10.09 -3.86 1.19
N ALA A 209 -11.05 -4.23 2.06
CA ALA A 209 -11.96 -5.33 1.79
C ALA A 209 -12.85 -5.07 0.56
N LEU A 210 -13.35 -3.85 0.39
CA LEU A 210 -14.13 -3.45 -0.79
C LEU A 210 -13.27 -3.47 -2.06
N ALA A 211 -12.03 -3.00 -2.00
CA ALA A 211 -11.08 -3.05 -3.11
C ALA A 211 -10.83 -4.51 -3.55
N LYS A 212 -10.58 -5.41 -2.61
CA LYS A 212 -10.40 -6.84 -2.88
C LYS A 212 -11.65 -7.51 -3.47
N LYS A 213 -12.84 -7.11 -3.03
CA LYS A 213 -14.11 -7.61 -3.54
C LYS A 213 -14.33 -7.29 -5.03
N ALA A 214 -13.73 -6.23 -5.54
CA ALA A 214 -13.87 -5.82 -6.95
C ALA A 214 -13.42 -6.91 -7.94
N SER A 215 -12.53 -7.82 -7.54
CA SER A 215 -12.11 -8.96 -8.39
C SER A 215 -13.27 -9.91 -8.73
N ILE A 216 -14.32 -9.95 -7.92
CA ILE A 216 -15.45 -10.88 -8.06
C ILE A 216 -16.55 -10.26 -8.95
N VAL A 217 -16.57 -8.91 -9.06
CA VAL A 217 -17.64 -8.18 -9.80
C VAL A 217 -17.46 -8.29 -11.31
N THR A 218 -16.29 -8.68 -11.80
CA THR A 218 -16.00 -8.84 -13.26
C THR A 218 -16.56 -10.11 -13.88
N SER A 219 -17.28 -10.95 -13.14
CA SER A 219 -17.76 -12.27 -13.60
C SER A 219 -19.28 -12.35 -13.82
N LEU A 220 -19.95 -11.24 -14.08
CA LEU A 220 -21.37 -11.21 -14.45
C LEU A 220 -21.56 -10.75 -15.89
#